data_34a964d28b49fcf31c4f2345b763b7cd
#
_entry.id   34a964d28b49fcf31c4f2345b763b7cd
#
_cell.length_a   1.000
_cell.length_b   1.000
_cell.length_c   1.000
_cell.angle_alpha   90.00
_cell.angle_beta   90.00
_cell.angle_gamma   90.00
#
_symmetry.space_group_name_H-M   'P 1'
#
loop_
_entity.id
_entity.type
_entity.pdbx_description
1 polymer ?
#
loop_
_entity_poly.entity_id
_entity_poly.type
_entity_poly.pdbx_seq_one_letter_code
_entity_poly.pdbx_strand_id
1 'polypeptide(L)'
;MHILSKSTYIKGLQCEKALYMQKKHPYLRDKLSIEQRAKFQRGTDVGVLAHEVFPGGIDMSPNSPSQFPKKVQETWNNLSNPEVKVMYEAVFQYNDTLIMLDILVRDGNKWLAVEVKSSMRLSDTYYNDAALQYYVLHGCGVPLSDFRLMYLNGDYVKDGPIDVQQLFKMESVMEYVIEREAFVAENVERLKKVIALPHSPLVNIGTQCNNPYPCDFQGHCWKLIPKNSFLFSTAMDDEMLFQNYFNGVSTNAKMLQQIEPDSEEAHQIEALETNSYYIDYKILYSLAPQPKPKSIAYLNLLLYRPAVPELEGTRPYEEMILAFALQGEHEHDAAIDSTPPTCPGRNDMAADGCFVWDCFDDHSRWKEAIDLLIEKLSHYELVICFTPQNLSTTLLRHDIIQNQTVGYKVFNLFEVLQEAHFYHPSIKRGLTLQRLETALFNDVKLFEHSRILLEATSNDLLSYQQAREDLITENEIVAKTYQLFFK
;
A
#
# COMPACT_ATOMS: atom_id res chain seq x y z
N MET A 1 -19.33 -21.78 -19.27
CA MET A 1 -18.69 -20.45 -19.03
C MET A 1 -19.03 -20.05 -17.61
N HIS A 2 -18.04 -19.69 -16.79
CA HIS A 2 -18.30 -19.26 -15.41
C HIS A 2 -18.92 -17.86 -15.37
N ILE A 3 -19.74 -17.59 -14.37
CA ILE A 3 -20.38 -16.28 -14.13
C ILE A 3 -19.55 -15.50 -13.11
N LEU A 4 -19.11 -16.16 -12.03
CA LEU A 4 -18.29 -15.59 -10.97
C LEU A 4 -16.85 -16.13 -11.02
N SER A 5 -15.92 -15.34 -10.55
CA SER A 5 -14.55 -15.72 -10.19
C SER A 5 -14.24 -15.23 -8.78
N LYS A 6 -13.15 -15.69 -8.18
CA LYS A 6 -12.68 -15.25 -6.85
C LYS A 6 -12.74 -13.71 -6.71
N SER A 7 -12.07 -13.00 -7.60
CA SER A 7 -12.03 -11.53 -7.56
C SER A 7 -13.39 -10.86 -7.75
N THR A 8 -14.27 -11.41 -8.60
CA THR A 8 -15.62 -10.83 -8.82
C THR A 8 -16.58 -11.15 -7.69
N TYR A 9 -16.43 -12.30 -7.02
CA TYR A 9 -17.18 -12.61 -5.81
C TYR A 9 -16.85 -11.64 -4.66
N ILE A 10 -15.57 -11.45 -4.36
CA ILE A 10 -15.13 -10.50 -3.33
C ILE A 10 -15.61 -9.07 -3.66
N LYS A 11 -15.51 -8.65 -4.94
CA LYS A 11 -16.06 -7.37 -5.37
C LYS A 11 -17.57 -7.27 -5.15
N GLY A 12 -18.30 -8.34 -5.37
CA GLY A 12 -19.75 -8.42 -5.15
C GLY A 12 -20.13 -8.36 -3.66
N LEU A 13 -19.33 -8.95 -2.79
CA LEU A 13 -19.51 -8.81 -1.33
C LEU A 13 -19.32 -7.37 -0.88
N GLN A 14 -18.36 -6.64 -1.44
CA GLN A 14 -18.15 -5.24 -1.17
C GLN A 14 -19.28 -4.37 -1.72
N CYS A 15 -19.67 -4.57 -2.98
CA CYS A 15 -20.69 -3.76 -3.66
C CYS A 15 -21.26 -4.48 -4.89
N GLU A 16 -22.56 -4.75 -4.86
CA GLU A 16 -23.28 -5.38 -5.99
C GLU A 16 -23.20 -4.56 -7.28
N LYS A 17 -23.27 -3.23 -7.17
CA LYS A 17 -23.13 -2.33 -8.31
C LYS A 17 -21.74 -2.41 -8.93
N ALA A 18 -20.69 -2.53 -8.12
CA ALA A 18 -19.32 -2.70 -8.61
C ALA A 18 -19.16 -4.04 -9.35
N LEU A 19 -19.75 -5.13 -8.83
CA LEU A 19 -19.79 -6.41 -9.52
C LEU A 19 -20.49 -6.30 -10.88
N TYR A 20 -21.69 -5.69 -10.91
CA TYR A 20 -22.44 -5.49 -12.15
C TYR A 20 -21.63 -4.71 -13.18
N MET A 21 -21.01 -3.59 -12.77
CA MET A 21 -20.17 -2.78 -13.64
C MET A 21 -18.95 -3.56 -14.15
N GLN A 22 -18.28 -4.32 -13.28
CA GLN A 22 -17.15 -5.17 -13.66
C GLN A 22 -17.51 -6.16 -14.78
N LYS A 23 -18.73 -6.69 -14.76
CA LYS A 23 -19.20 -7.68 -15.75
C LYS A 23 -19.80 -7.07 -17.01
N LYS A 24 -20.51 -5.95 -16.89
CA LYS A 24 -21.29 -5.35 -17.99
C LYS A 24 -20.64 -4.09 -18.58
N HIS A 25 -19.88 -3.35 -17.76
CA HIS A 25 -19.30 -2.06 -18.13
C HIS A 25 -17.86 -1.91 -17.62
N PRO A 26 -16.95 -2.87 -17.93
CA PRO A 26 -15.56 -2.84 -17.40
C PRO A 26 -14.78 -1.60 -17.80
N TYR A 27 -15.17 -0.94 -18.89
CA TYR A 27 -14.56 0.31 -19.37
C TYR A 27 -14.81 1.53 -18.45
N LEU A 28 -15.72 1.41 -17.47
CA LEU A 28 -15.98 2.43 -16.45
C LEU A 28 -15.03 2.32 -15.25
N ARG A 29 -14.16 1.32 -15.25
CA ARG A 29 -13.19 1.09 -14.19
C ARG A 29 -12.14 2.19 -14.18
N ASP A 30 -11.82 2.68 -12.99
CA ASP A 30 -10.72 3.61 -12.77
C ASP A 30 -9.39 2.95 -13.19
N LYS A 31 -8.45 3.77 -13.68
CA LYS A 31 -7.12 3.27 -14.02
C LYS A 31 -6.38 2.86 -12.75
N LEU A 32 -5.71 1.71 -12.82
CA LEU A 32 -4.84 1.27 -11.73
C LEU A 32 -3.69 2.26 -11.55
N SER A 33 -3.43 2.66 -10.31
CA SER A 33 -2.22 3.38 -9.98
C SER A 33 -0.98 2.51 -10.15
N ILE A 34 0.19 3.13 -10.17
CA ILE A 34 1.46 2.42 -10.27
C ILE A 34 1.68 1.56 -9.02
N GLU A 35 1.33 2.10 -7.83
CA GLU A 35 1.39 1.37 -6.56
C GLU A 35 0.53 0.10 -6.57
N GLN A 36 -0.69 0.20 -7.11
CA GLN A 36 -1.56 -0.97 -7.24
C GLN A 36 -0.96 -2.03 -8.15
N ARG A 37 -0.33 -1.62 -9.26
CA ARG A 37 0.35 -2.56 -10.18
C ARG A 37 1.55 -3.23 -9.50
N ALA A 38 2.40 -2.45 -8.81
CA ALA A 38 3.53 -2.97 -8.04
C ALA A 38 3.08 -3.96 -6.96
N LYS A 39 1.97 -3.66 -6.24
CA LYS A 39 1.39 -4.58 -5.27
C LYS A 39 0.94 -5.90 -5.90
N PHE A 40 0.34 -5.87 -7.08
CA PHE A 40 -0.06 -7.09 -7.79
C PHE A 40 1.15 -7.90 -8.25
N GLN A 41 2.20 -7.24 -8.75
CA GLN A 41 3.44 -7.91 -9.16
C GLN A 41 4.09 -8.62 -7.97
N ARG A 42 4.26 -7.94 -6.83
CA ARG A 42 4.77 -8.57 -5.59
C ARG A 42 3.95 -9.79 -5.18
N GLY A 43 2.62 -9.72 -5.30
CA GLY A 43 1.75 -10.86 -5.06
C GLY A 43 2.08 -12.06 -5.94
N THR A 44 2.30 -11.81 -7.23
CA THR A 44 2.68 -12.85 -8.20
C THR A 44 4.05 -13.45 -7.88
N ASP A 45 5.04 -12.63 -7.57
CA ASP A 45 6.42 -13.09 -7.29
C ASP A 45 6.46 -13.96 -6.02
N VAL A 46 5.75 -13.56 -4.96
CA VAL A 46 5.62 -14.36 -3.72
C VAL A 46 4.86 -15.66 -3.98
N GLY A 47 3.81 -15.64 -4.81
CA GLY A 47 3.06 -16.84 -5.20
C GLY A 47 3.95 -17.87 -5.92
N VAL A 48 4.76 -17.40 -6.88
CA VAL A 48 5.72 -18.28 -7.58
C VAL A 48 6.77 -18.87 -6.63
N LEU A 49 7.31 -18.07 -5.73
CA LEU A 49 8.28 -18.55 -4.72
C LEU A 49 7.66 -19.57 -3.76
N ALA A 50 6.39 -19.42 -3.42
CA ALA A 50 5.68 -20.36 -2.55
C ALA A 50 5.56 -21.78 -3.13
N HIS A 51 5.66 -21.92 -4.48
CA HIS A 51 5.70 -23.25 -5.12
C HIS A 51 6.89 -24.09 -4.65
N GLU A 52 8.00 -23.46 -4.26
CA GLU A 52 9.19 -24.14 -3.79
C GLU A 52 8.99 -24.81 -2.41
N VAL A 53 7.96 -24.43 -1.65
CA VAL A 53 7.57 -25.11 -0.40
C VAL A 53 7.07 -26.54 -0.67
N PHE A 54 6.45 -26.75 -1.83
CA PHE A 54 5.95 -28.05 -2.31
C PHE A 54 6.45 -28.28 -3.74
N PRO A 55 7.72 -28.63 -3.93
CA PRO A 55 8.34 -28.69 -5.26
C PRO A 55 7.82 -29.84 -6.13
N GLY A 56 8.04 -29.73 -7.44
CA GLY A 56 7.68 -30.78 -8.41
C GLY A 56 6.21 -30.79 -8.83
N GLY A 57 5.48 -29.72 -8.55
CA GLY A 57 4.08 -29.57 -8.96
C GLY A 57 3.92 -29.31 -10.46
N ILE A 58 2.71 -29.58 -10.96
CA ILE A 58 2.29 -29.28 -12.33
C ILE A 58 1.59 -27.91 -12.33
N ASP A 59 2.11 -26.97 -13.11
CA ASP A 59 1.48 -25.66 -13.28
C ASP A 59 0.26 -25.74 -14.20
N MET A 60 -0.89 -25.39 -13.64
CA MET A 60 -2.18 -25.36 -14.31
C MET A 60 -2.59 -23.97 -14.77
N SER A 61 -1.73 -22.95 -14.63
CA SER A 61 -2.02 -21.55 -15.02
C SER A 61 -2.52 -21.44 -16.45
N PRO A 62 -3.62 -20.74 -16.71
CA PRO A 62 -4.08 -20.45 -18.06
C PRO A 62 -3.36 -19.23 -18.62
N ASN A 63 -2.85 -19.30 -19.85
CA ASN A 63 -2.25 -18.15 -20.53
C ASN A 63 -3.32 -17.09 -20.95
N SER A 64 -4.60 -17.47 -20.94
CA SER A 64 -5.71 -16.56 -21.27
C SER A 64 -7.03 -17.10 -20.72
N PRO A 65 -8.04 -16.25 -20.53
CA PRO A 65 -9.36 -16.67 -20.05
C PRO A 65 -10.05 -17.74 -20.94
N SER A 66 -9.73 -17.80 -22.21
CA SER A 66 -10.30 -18.81 -23.12
C SER A 66 -9.83 -20.24 -22.81
N GLN A 67 -8.76 -20.41 -22.07
CA GLN A 67 -8.22 -21.70 -21.69
C GLN A 67 -8.83 -22.31 -20.43
N PHE A 68 -9.63 -21.55 -19.66
CA PHE A 68 -10.23 -22.07 -18.42
C PHE A 68 -10.96 -23.41 -18.57
N PRO A 69 -11.83 -23.66 -19.59
CA PRO A 69 -12.50 -24.94 -19.71
C PRO A 69 -11.52 -26.10 -19.91
N LYS A 70 -10.46 -25.88 -20.69
CA LYS A 70 -9.39 -26.86 -20.89
C LYS A 70 -8.63 -27.13 -19.61
N LYS A 71 -8.28 -26.07 -18.86
CA LYS A 71 -7.54 -26.19 -17.59
C LYS A 71 -8.38 -26.88 -16.49
N VAL A 72 -9.67 -26.64 -16.43
CA VAL A 72 -10.57 -27.42 -15.56
C VAL A 72 -10.47 -28.92 -15.88
N GLN A 73 -10.54 -29.31 -17.16
CA GLN A 73 -10.44 -30.72 -17.54
C GLN A 73 -9.05 -31.31 -17.25
N GLU A 74 -7.97 -30.56 -17.49
CA GLU A 74 -6.61 -30.97 -17.18
C GLU A 74 -6.43 -31.16 -15.66
N THR A 75 -7.00 -30.29 -14.82
CA THR A 75 -7.01 -30.41 -13.36
C THR A 75 -7.66 -31.73 -12.93
N TRP A 76 -8.84 -32.05 -13.48
CA TRP A 76 -9.52 -33.32 -13.18
C TRP A 76 -8.71 -34.55 -13.59
N ASN A 77 -8.07 -34.53 -14.75
CA ASN A 77 -7.21 -35.61 -15.20
C ASN A 77 -6.03 -35.82 -14.24
N ASN A 78 -5.42 -34.74 -13.77
CA ASN A 78 -4.31 -34.80 -12.80
C ASN A 78 -4.75 -35.21 -11.41
N LEU A 79 -5.95 -34.82 -10.95
CA LEU A 79 -6.51 -35.30 -9.68
C LEU A 79 -6.67 -36.83 -9.67
N SER A 80 -7.04 -37.40 -10.81
CA SER A 80 -7.26 -38.85 -10.96
C SER A 80 -5.95 -39.63 -11.13
N ASN A 81 -4.84 -38.95 -11.43
CA ASN A 81 -3.53 -39.59 -11.62
C ASN A 81 -2.80 -39.71 -10.28
N PRO A 82 -2.52 -40.94 -9.77
CA PRO A 82 -1.84 -41.13 -8.47
C PRO A 82 -0.38 -40.64 -8.45
N GLU A 83 0.24 -40.48 -9.61
CA GLU A 83 1.61 -39.99 -9.72
C GLU A 83 1.70 -38.47 -9.51
N VAL A 84 0.60 -37.74 -9.70
CA VAL A 84 0.55 -36.31 -9.47
C VAL A 84 0.44 -36.05 -7.96
N LYS A 85 1.45 -35.44 -7.39
CA LYS A 85 1.55 -35.13 -5.96
C LYS A 85 1.19 -33.69 -5.64
N VAL A 86 1.52 -32.76 -6.55
CA VAL A 86 1.31 -31.33 -6.36
C VAL A 86 0.81 -30.72 -7.66
N MET A 87 -0.13 -29.77 -7.54
CA MET A 87 -0.55 -28.90 -8.66
C MET A 87 -0.50 -27.44 -8.19
N TYR A 88 -0.07 -26.54 -9.05
CA TYR A 88 -0.11 -25.11 -8.85
C TYR A 88 -1.19 -24.49 -9.73
N GLU A 89 -1.83 -23.42 -9.26
CA GLU A 89 -2.91 -22.72 -9.96
C GLU A 89 -4.01 -23.66 -10.45
N ALA A 90 -4.38 -24.63 -9.63
CA ALA A 90 -5.36 -25.65 -9.98
C ALA A 90 -6.74 -25.04 -10.23
N VAL A 91 -7.31 -25.26 -11.42
CA VAL A 91 -8.54 -24.60 -11.87
C VAL A 91 -9.76 -25.47 -11.59
N PHE A 92 -10.71 -24.96 -10.83
CA PHE A 92 -11.98 -25.63 -10.52
C PHE A 92 -13.17 -24.75 -10.86
N GLN A 93 -14.26 -25.39 -11.21
CA GLN A 93 -15.52 -24.70 -11.45
C GLN A 93 -16.69 -25.49 -10.84
N TYR A 94 -17.45 -24.82 -9.99
CA TYR A 94 -18.70 -25.34 -9.42
C TYR A 94 -19.75 -24.24 -9.37
N ASN A 95 -21.01 -24.57 -9.66
CA ASN A 95 -22.13 -23.64 -9.61
C ASN A 95 -21.84 -22.28 -10.29
N ASP A 96 -21.31 -22.35 -11.54
CA ASP A 96 -20.88 -21.19 -12.34
C ASP A 96 -19.80 -20.31 -11.70
N THR A 97 -19.18 -20.77 -10.62
CA THR A 97 -18.08 -20.06 -9.93
C THR A 97 -16.77 -20.75 -10.23
N LEU A 98 -15.80 -19.99 -10.73
CA LEU A 98 -14.45 -20.45 -11.07
C LEU A 98 -13.45 -19.96 -10.06
N ILE A 99 -12.57 -20.85 -9.64
CA ILE A 99 -11.39 -20.54 -8.83
C ILE A 99 -10.12 -21.06 -9.49
N MET A 100 -9.00 -20.46 -9.14
CA MET A 100 -7.65 -21.00 -9.28
C MET A 100 -7.08 -21.07 -7.87
N LEU A 101 -6.70 -22.26 -7.44
CA LEU A 101 -6.10 -22.49 -6.13
C LEU A 101 -4.58 -22.48 -6.28
N ASP A 102 -3.91 -21.68 -5.50
CA ASP A 102 -2.46 -21.45 -5.65
C ASP A 102 -1.68 -22.77 -5.57
N ILE A 103 -1.91 -23.62 -4.54
CA ILE A 103 -1.23 -24.89 -4.39
C ILE A 103 -2.21 -25.98 -3.90
N LEU A 104 -2.17 -27.13 -4.52
CA LEU A 104 -2.94 -28.32 -4.13
C LEU A 104 -2.00 -29.52 -3.99
N VAL A 105 -1.88 -30.07 -2.78
CA VAL A 105 -0.93 -31.13 -2.43
C VAL A 105 -1.68 -32.40 -2.10
N ARG A 106 -1.25 -33.54 -2.66
CA ARG A 106 -1.86 -34.85 -2.35
C ARG A 106 -1.43 -35.32 -0.96
N ASP A 107 -2.41 -35.61 -0.14
CA ASP A 107 -2.26 -36.11 1.22
C ASP A 107 -3.03 -37.45 1.37
N GLY A 108 -2.34 -38.54 1.06
CA GLY A 108 -2.96 -39.85 0.97
C GLY A 108 -4.07 -39.90 -0.09
N ASN A 109 -5.28 -40.19 0.35
CA ASN A 109 -6.48 -40.18 -0.50
C ASN A 109 -7.21 -38.84 -0.53
N LYS A 110 -6.68 -37.85 0.15
CA LYS A 110 -7.20 -36.49 0.26
C LYS A 110 -6.22 -35.49 -0.33
N TRP A 111 -6.59 -34.21 -0.25
CA TRP A 111 -5.79 -33.11 -0.73
C TRP A 111 -5.69 -32.02 0.34
N LEU A 112 -4.50 -31.46 0.50
CA LEU A 112 -4.26 -30.22 1.22
C LEU A 112 -4.40 -29.05 0.23
N ALA A 113 -5.33 -28.15 0.50
CA ALA A 113 -5.48 -26.91 -0.25
C ALA A 113 -4.71 -25.79 0.44
N VAL A 114 -3.92 -25.02 -0.32
CA VAL A 114 -3.14 -23.89 0.21
C VAL A 114 -3.36 -22.66 -0.68
N GLU A 115 -3.77 -21.58 -0.05
CA GLU A 115 -3.88 -20.25 -0.67
C GLU A 115 -2.77 -19.35 -0.13
N VAL A 116 -2.02 -18.72 -1.02
CA VAL A 116 -0.83 -17.93 -0.71
C VAL A 116 -1.17 -16.44 -0.59
N LYS A 117 -0.60 -15.76 0.39
CA LYS A 117 -0.74 -14.31 0.58
C LYS A 117 0.63 -13.67 0.78
N SER A 118 0.88 -12.60 0.03
CA SER A 118 2.12 -11.82 0.13
C SER A 118 2.19 -10.89 1.34
N SER A 119 1.35 -11.06 2.35
CA SER A 119 1.33 -10.28 3.60
C SER A 119 1.97 -11.02 4.75
N MET A 120 2.31 -10.32 5.83
CA MET A 120 2.81 -10.91 7.08
C MET A 120 1.69 -11.19 8.09
N ARG A 121 0.43 -10.86 7.77
CA ARG A 121 -0.74 -11.06 8.64
C ARG A 121 -1.94 -11.46 7.81
N LEU A 122 -2.82 -12.26 8.40
CA LEU A 122 -4.09 -12.62 7.80
C LEU A 122 -5.15 -11.53 8.04
N SER A 123 -6.14 -11.44 7.16
CA SER A 123 -7.25 -10.49 7.22
C SER A 123 -8.57 -11.18 6.84
N ASP A 124 -9.70 -10.60 7.22
CA ASP A 124 -11.04 -11.12 6.90
C ASP A 124 -11.25 -11.34 5.41
N THR A 125 -10.63 -10.52 4.56
CA THR A 125 -10.69 -10.70 3.11
C THR A 125 -10.07 -12.02 2.67
N TYR A 126 -8.97 -12.44 3.31
CA TYR A 126 -8.29 -13.70 3.01
C TYR A 126 -9.08 -14.91 3.47
N TYR A 127 -9.74 -14.81 4.63
CA TYR A 127 -10.66 -15.84 5.10
C TYR A 127 -11.88 -16.00 4.19
N ASN A 128 -12.45 -14.90 3.69
CA ASN A 128 -13.54 -14.93 2.72
C ASN A 128 -13.10 -15.52 1.36
N ASP A 129 -11.87 -15.25 0.94
CA ASP A 129 -11.24 -15.82 -0.24
C ASP A 129 -11.14 -17.35 -0.11
N ALA A 130 -10.60 -17.83 1.02
CA ALA A 130 -10.48 -19.25 1.34
C ALA A 130 -11.85 -19.94 1.40
N ALA A 131 -12.86 -19.30 2.00
CA ALA A 131 -14.21 -19.86 2.11
C ALA A 131 -14.86 -20.06 0.74
N LEU A 132 -14.71 -19.11 -0.21
CA LEU A 132 -15.19 -19.30 -1.58
C LEU A 132 -14.50 -20.48 -2.26
N GLN A 133 -13.18 -20.59 -2.10
CA GLN A 133 -12.42 -21.66 -2.73
C GLN A 133 -12.80 -23.01 -2.14
N TYR A 134 -12.97 -23.10 -0.82
CA TYR A 134 -13.50 -24.31 -0.17
C TYR A 134 -14.87 -24.71 -0.71
N TYR A 135 -15.81 -23.77 -0.81
CA TYR A 135 -17.16 -24.01 -1.37
C TYR A 135 -17.09 -24.63 -2.77
N VAL A 136 -16.19 -24.11 -3.63
CA VAL A 136 -16.04 -24.67 -4.99
C VAL A 136 -15.39 -26.04 -4.96
N LEU A 137 -14.33 -26.26 -4.18
CA LEU A 137 -13.65 -27.55 -4.05
C LEU A 137 -14.57 -28.62 -3.47
N HIS A 138 -15.31 -28.30 -2.41
CA HIS A 138 -16.27 -29.19 -1.78
C HIS A 138 -17.42 -29.53 -2.74
N GLY A 139 -17.98 -28.52 -3.43
CA GLY A 139 -19.01 -28.72 -4.45
C GLY A 139 -18.55 -29.53 -5.65
N CYS A 140 -17.26 -29.50 -5.97
CA CYS A 140 -16.62 -30.38 -6.94
C CYS A 140 -16.40 -31.82 -6.42
N GLY A 141 -16.60 -32.09 -5.13
CA GLY A 141 -16.34 -33.38 -4.51
C GLY A 141 -14.86 -33.69 -4.29
N VAL A 142 -13.99 -32.67 -4.22
CA VAL A 142 -12.57 -32.83 -3.90
C VAL A 142 -12.44 -33.13 -2.41
N PRO A 143 -11.91 -34.31 -2.00
CA PRO A 143 -11.78 -34.65 -0.58
C PRO A 143 -10.59 -33.89 0.01
N LEU A 144 -10.85 -32.90 0.86
CA LEU A 144 -9.78 -32.13 1.52
C LEU A 144 -9.39 -32.75 2.86
N SER A 145 -8.09 -32.82 3.15
CA SER A 145 -7.56 -33.11 4.48
C SER A 145 -7.46 -31.84 5.33
N ASP A 146 -7.14 -30.71 4.68
CA ASP A 146 -7.03 -29.39 5.32
C ASP A 146 -7.14 -28.29 4.27
N PHE A 147 -7.47 -27.08 4.72
CA PHE A 147 -7.35 -25.83 3.93
C PHE A 147 -6.49 -24.84 4.72
N ARG A 148 -5.38 -24.40 4.13
CA ARG A 148 -4.43 -23.50 4.80
C ARG A 148 -4.25 -22.20 4.06
N LEU A 149 -4.07 -21.12 4.84
CA LEU A 149 -3.52 -19.87 4.36
C LEU A 149 -2.02 -19.87 4.61
N MET A 150 -1.24 -19.63 3.54
CA MET A 150 0.20 -19.49 3.59
C MET A 150 0.55 -18.00 3.44
N TYR A 151 1.41 -17.47 4.31
CA TYR A 151 1.77 -16.07 4.34
C TYR A 151 3.22 -15.88 4.79
N LEU A 152 3.79 -14.68 4.57
CA LEU A 152 5.18 -14.40 4.90
C LEU A 152 5.40 -14.35 6.41
N ASN A 153 6.46 -15.01 6.85
CA ASN A 153 6.93 -15.00 8.22
C ASN A 153 7.74 -13.74 8.52
N GLY A 154 7.15 -12.75 9.21
CA GLY A 154 7.85 -11.51 9.57
C GLY A 154 9.05 -11.70 10.51
N ASP A 155 9.19 -12.88 11.13
CA ASP A 155 10.33 -13.20 12.01
C ASP A 155 11.50 -13.84 11.25
N TYR A 156 11.31 -14.23 9.99
CA TYR A 156 12.34 -14.79 9.15
C TYR A 156 13.47 -13.77 8.92
N VAL A 157 14.71 -14.20 9.12
CA VAL A 157 15.91 -13.43 8.80
C VAL A 157 16.68 -14.19 7.73
N LYS A 158 16.98 -13.51 6.61
CA LYS A 158 17.78 -14.12 5.54
C LYS A 158 19.22 -14.39 6.01
N ASP A 159 19.65 -15.64 5.90
CA ASP A 159 21.02 -16.09 6.15
C ASP A 159 21.37 -17.12 5.08
N GLY A 160 22.15 -16.72 4.08
CA GLY A 160 22.44 -17.50 2.90
C GLY A 160 21.27 -17.55 1.88
N PRO A 161 21.11 -18.63 1.10
CA PRO A 161 19.99 -18.82 0.19
C PRO A 161 18.65 -18.76 0.92
N ILE A 162 17.59 -18.27 0.25
CA ILE A 162 16.26 -18.22 0.85
C ILE A 162 15.80 -19.63 1.26
N ASP A 163 15.52 -19.81 2.56
CA ASP A 163 14.86 -21.00 3.08
C ASP A 163 13.34 -20.78 3.05
N VAL A 164 12.69 -21.28 2.00
CA VAL A 164 11.24 -21.12 1.81
C VAL A 164 10.41 -21.78 2.91
N GLN A 165 10.92 -22.83 3.57
CA GLN A 165 10.22 -23.49 4.67
C GLN A 165 10.16 -22.62 5.94
N GLN A 166 11.13 -21.74 6.13
CA GLN A 166 11.15 -20.78 7.22
C GLN A 166 10.55 -19.42 6.83
N LEU A 167 10.65 -19.04 5.54
CA LEU A 167 10.10 -17.79 5.01
C LEU A 167 8.58 -17.76 5.08
N PHE A 168 7.91 -18.90 4.92
CA PHE A 168 6.45 -18.98 4.95
C PHE A 168 5.94 -19.61 6.25
N LYS A 169 4.85 -19.03 6.77
CA LYS A 169 3.99 -19.60 7.80
C LYS A 169 2.71 -20.13 7.15
N MET A 170 2.18 -21.23 7.67
CA MET A 170 0.90 -21.78 7.23
C MET A 170 -0.04 -21.94 8.43
N GLU A 171 -1.28 -21.54 8.27
CA GLU A 171 -2.32 -21.62 9.28
C GLU A 171 -3.55 -22.34 8.72
N SER A 172 -4.06 -23.35 9.43
CA SER A 172 -5.29 -24.03 9.04
C SER A 172 -6.48 -23.12 9.26
N VAL A 173 -7.33 -23.03 8.24
CA VAL A 173 -8.60 -22.31 8.28
C VAL A 173 -9.80 -23.23 8.01
N MET A 174 -9.59 -24.53 8.12
CA MET A 174 -10.58 -25.56 7.75
C MET A 174 -11.90 -25.39 8.51
N GLU A 175 -11.85 -25.17 9.81
CA GLU A 175 -13.07 -24.97 10.63
C GLU A 175 -13.85 -23.73 10.15
N TYR A 176 -13.13 -22.62 9.96
CA TYR A 176 -13.73 -21.36 9.48
C TYR A 176 -14.41 -21.52 8.12
N VAL A 177 -13.75 -22.16 7.15
CA VAL A 177 -14.31 -22.28 5.79
C VAL A 177 -15.52 -23.20 5.74
N ILE A 178 -15.56 -24.25 6.59
CA ILE A 178 -16.72 -25.13 6.76
C ILE A 178 -17.91 -24.34 7.33
N GLU A 179 -17.70 -23.59 8.40
CA GLU A 179 -18.78 -22.78 9.00
C GLU A 179 -19.33 -21.72 8.04
N ARG A 180 -18.50 -21.22 7.14
CA ARG A 180 -18.86 -20.19 6.16
C ARG A 180 -19.51 -20.71 4.88
N GLU A 181 -19.55 -22.02 4.65
CA GLU A 181 -20.00 -22.60 3.39
C GLU A 181 -21.44 -22.19 3.04
N ALA A 182 -22.38 -22.22 3.98
CA ALA A 182 -23.75 -21.80 3.76
C ALA A 182 -23.86 -20.31 3.37
N PHE A 183 -23.11 -19.45 4.04
CA PHE A 183 -23.01 -18.02 3.71
C PHE A 183 -22.47 -17.82 2.29
N VAL A 184 -21.43 -18.55 1.90
CA VAL A 184 -20.87 -18.46 0.54
C VAL A 184 -21.89 -18.92 -0.48
N ALA A 185 -22.56 -20.04 -0.26
CA ALA A 185 -23.59 -20.57 -1.17
C ALA A 185 -24.72 -19.55 -1.42
N GLU A 186 -25.23 -18.93 -0.35
CA GLU A 186 -26.26 -17.89 -0.44
C GLU A 186 -25.79 -16.69 -1.26
N ASN A 187 -24.57 -16.20 -0.97
CA ASN A 187 -24.00 -15.06 -1.69
C ASN A 187 -23.69 -15.36 -3.15
N VAL A 188 -23.20 -16.55 -3.48
CA VAL A 188 -23.01 -16.97 -4.88
C VAL A 188 -24.34 -16.86 -5.65
N GLU A 189 -25.44 -17.40 -5.11
CA GLU A 189 -26.75 -17.32 -5.76
C GLU A 189 -27.26 -15.87 -5.85
N ARG A 190 -27.07 -15.08 -4.80
CA ARG A 190 -27.44 -13.66 -4.80
C ARG A 190 -26.67 -12.88 -5.87
N LEU A 191 -25.36 -13.05 -5.94
CA LEU A 191 -24.51 -12.32 -6.87
C LEU A 191 -24.73 -12.76 -8.33
N LYS A 192 -25.05 -14.01 -8.59
CA LYS A 192 -25.47 -14.48 -9.93
C LYS A 192 -26.75 -13.76 -10.39
N LYS A 193 -27.74 -13.58 -9.49
CA LYS A 193 -28.95 -12.81 -9.78
C LYS A 193 -28.65 -11.35 -10.10
N VAL A 194 -27.71 -10.74 -9.35
CA VAL A 194 -27.26 -9.35 -9.63
C VAL A 194 -26.69 -9.21 -11.03
N ILE A 195 -25.84 -10.13 -11.47
CA ILE A 195 -25.25 -10.09 -12.82
C ILE A 195 -26.30 -10.29 -13.92
N ALA A 196 -27.37 -11.03 -13.62
CA ALA A 196 -28.47 -11.27 -14.55
C ALA A 196 -29.47 -10.09 -14.68
N LEU A 197 -29.36 -9.07 -13.82
CA LEU A 197 -30.24 -7.90 -13.91
C LEU A 197 -30.11 -7.21 -15.28
N PRO A 198 -31.23 -6.67 -15.82
CA PRO A 198 -31.21 -5.91 -17.07
C PRO A 198 -30.52 -4.54 -16.92
N HIS A 199 -30.51 -3.99 -15.70
CA HIS A 199 -29.92 -2.70 -15.35
C HIS A 199 -29.09 -2.81 -14.08
N SER A 200 -28.18 -1.84 -13.91
CA SER A 200 -27.35 -1.74 -12.69
C SER A 200 -28.23 -1.67 -11.45
N PRO A 201 -27.92 -2.44 -10.39
CA PRO A 201 -28.65 -2.31 -9.13
C PRO A 201 -28.50 -0.91 -8.55
N LEU A 202 -29.54 -0.43 -7.86
CA LEU A 202 -29.55 0.85 -7.17
C LEU A 202 -28.79 0.69 -5.84
N VAL A 203 -27.50 0.90 -5.90
CA VAL A 203 -26.63 0.99 -4.73
C VAL A 203 -26.07 2.40 -4.64
N ASN A 204 -26.35 3.06 -3.53
CA ASN A 204 -25.83 4.40 -3.26
C ASN A 204 -24.34 4.35 -2.94
N ILE A 205 -23.65 5.50 -3.08
CA ILE A 205 -22.31 5.67 -2.51
C ILE A 205 -22.38 5.54 -0.99
N GLY A 206 -21.30 5.08 -0.35
CA GLY A 206 -21.28 4.84 1.09
C GLY A 206 -19.94 4.32 1.54
N THR A 207 -19.85 3.87 2.79
CA THR A 207 -18.63 3.33 3.41
C THR A 207 -18.03 2.18 2.59
N GLN A 208 -18.85 1.38 1.92
CA GLN A 208 -18.40 0.31 1.03
C GLN A 208 -17.56 0.80 -0.16
N CYS A 209 -17.59 2.09 -0.49
CA CYS A 209 -16.74 2.64 -1.55
C CYS A 209 -15.26 2.67 -1.17
N ASN A 210 -14.95 2.68 0.13
CA ASN A 210 -13.60 2.73 0.68
C ASN A 210 -13.22 1.46 1.45
N ASN A 211 -14.19 0.70 1.96
CA ASN A 211 -13.98 -0.42 2.87
C ASN A 211 -14.42 -1.75 2.20
N PRO A 212 -13.60 -2.82 2.26
CA PRO A 212 -12.30 -2.95 2.91
C PRO A 212 -11.13 -2.31 2.13
N TYR A 213 -11.36 -1.85 0.92
CA TYR A 213 -10.39 -1.15 0.06
C TYR A 213 -11.12 -0.24 -0.93
N PRO A 214 -10.44 0.79 -1.50
CA PRO A 214 -11.05 1.69 -2.47
C PRO A 214 -11.65 0.92 -3.66
N CYS A 215 -12.90 1.24 -3.99
CA CYS A 215 -13.61 0.61 -5.10
C CYS A 215 -13.09 1.11 -6.45
N ASP A 216 -12.87 0.20 -7.40
CA ASP A 216 -12.37 0.50 -8.75
C ASP A 216 -13.33 1.35 -9.61
N PHE A 217 -14.53 1.64 -9.13
CA PHE A 217 -15.55 2.42 -9.84
C PHE A 217 -15.92 3.73 -9.14
N GLN A 218 -15.10 4.18 -8.20
CA GLN A 218 -15.35 5.44 -7.49
C GLN A 218 -15.46 6.61 -8.44
N GLY A 219 -14.54 6.76 -9.41
CA GLY A 219 -14.57 7.84 -10.37
C GLY A 219 -15.87 7.94 -11.15
N HIS A 220 -16.50 6.79 -11.47
CA HIS A 220 -17.81 6.75 -12.10
C HIS A 220 -18.96 7.06 -11.12
N CYS A 221 -18.98 6.43 -9.95
CA CYS A 221 -20.07 6.55 -8.99
C CYS A 221 -20.13 7.93 -8.32
N TRP A 222 -19.01 8.57 -8.11
CA TRP A 222 -18.87 9.86 -7.45
C TRP A 222 -18.85 11.06 -8.39
N LYS A 223 -18.98 10.84 -9.71
CA LYS A 223 -18.85 11.89 -10.72
C LYS A 223 -19.81 13.08 -10.56
N LEU A 224 -20.95 12.87 -9.91
CA LEU A 224 -21.95 13.90 -9.63
C LEU A 224 -21.77 14.58 -8.27
N ILE A 225 -20.87 14.08 -7.44
CA ILE A 225 -20.55 14.73 -6.17
C ILE A 225 -19.60 15.90 -6.44
N PRO A 226 -19.93 17.11 -5.99
CA PRO A 226 -19.04 18.26 -6.13
C PRO A 226 -17.68 17.97 -5.50
N LYS A 227 -16.60 18.40 -6.14
CA LYS A 227 -15.23 18.15 -5.64
C LYS A 227 -14.95 18.78 -4.28
N ASN A 228 -15.69 19.81 -3.92
CA ASN A 228 -15.64 20.51 -2.64
C ASN A 228 -16.74 20.06 -1.66
N SER A 229 -17.40 18.92 -1.89
CA SER A 229 -18.45 18.41 -0.99
C SER A 229 -17.89 18.04 0.38
N PHE A 230 -18.67 18.28 1.45
CA PHE A 230 -18.37 17.84 2.81
C PHE A 230 -18.11 16.33 2.92
N LEU A 231 -18.60 15.53 1.97
CA LEU A 231 -18.30 14.09 1.88
C LEU A 231 -16.81 13.78 1.70
N PHE A 232 -15.97 14.78 1.50
CA PHE A 232 -14.51 14.63 1.44
C PHE A 232 -13.81 15.13 2.71
N SER A 233 -14.55 15.56 3.74
CA SER A 233 -13.96 15.83 5.06
C SER A 233 -13.35 14.56 5.64
N THR A 234 -12.25 14.71 6.38
CA THR A 234 -11.57 13.64 7.10
C THR A 234 -11.73 13.77 8.62
N ALA A 235 -12.34 14.86 9.09
CA ALA A 235 -12.63 15.09 10.49
C ALA A 235 -13.89 14.34 10.97
N MET A 236 -14.76 13.96 10.06
CA MET A 236 -15.99 13.23 10.37
C MET A 236 -15.85 11.75 10.00
N ASP A 237 -16.50 10.90 10.80
CA ASP A 237 -16.66 9.49 10.47
C ASP A 237 -17.46 9.31 9.17
N ASP A 238 -17.02 8.39 8.32
CA ASP A 238 -17.66 8.09 7.02
C ASP A 238 -19.14 7.76 7.18
N GLU A 239 -19.53 7.03 8.23
CA GLU A 239 -20.93 6.67 8.46
C GLU A 239 -21.78 7.90 8.73
N MET A 240 -21.29 8.82 9.56
CA MET A 240 -21.95 10.10 9.85
C MET A 240 -22.08 10.95 8.58
N LEU A 241 -21.03 11.05 7.76
CA LEU A 241 -21.04 11.77 6.48
C LEU A 241 -22.15 11.26 5.56
N PHE A 242 -22.23 9.95 5.36
CA PHE A 242 -23.23 9.36 4.48
C PHE A 242 -24.64 9.40 5.06
N GLN A 243 -24.82 9.24 6.36
CA GLN A 243 -26.12 9.40 7.00
C GLN A 243 -26.69 10.80 6.77
N ASN A 244 -25.89 11.85 6.99
CA ASN A 244 -26.30 13.23 6.73
C ASN A 244 -26.64 13.43 5.25
N TYR A 245 -25.83 12.93 4.34
CA TYR A 245 -26.07 13.03 2.90
C TYR A 245 -27.42 12.38 2.50
N PHE A 246 -27.75 11.20 3.01
CA PHE A 246 -29.01 10.51 2.73
C PHE A 246 -30.21 11.14 3.43
N ASN A 247 -29.99 11.84 4.54
CA ASN A 247 -31.02 12.63 5.20
C ASN A 247 -31.27 13.99 4.53
N GLY A 248 -30.69 14.24 3.36
CA GLY A 248 -30.96 15.42 2.53
C GLY A 248 -30.03 16.62 2.79
N VAL A 249 -28.96 16.42 3.55
CA VAL A 249 -27.87 17.39 3.66
C VAL A 249 -27.04 17.32 2.40
N SER A 250 -27.36 18.14 1.40
CA SER A 250 -26.77 18.06 0.06
C SER A 250 -25.70 19.13 -0.21
N THR A 251 -25.49 20.08 0.73
CA THR A 251 -24.54 21.18 0.57
C THR A 251 -23.73 21.41 1.84
N ASN A 252 -22.53 22.00 1.68
CA ASN A 252 -21.68 22.39 2.79
C ASN A 252 -22.39 23.35 3.76
N ALA A 253 -23.13 24.34 3.23
CA ALA A 253 -23.88 25.29 4.05
C ALA A 253 -24.93 24.62 4.95
N LYS A 254 -25.60 23.57 4.47
CA LYS A 254 -26.52 22.78 5.32
C LYS A 254 -25.80 21.95 6.36
N MET A 255 -24.62 21.43 6.01
CA MET A 255 -23.81 20.65 6.94
C MET A 255 -23.27 21.54 8.07
N LEU A 256 -22.77 22.73 7.77
CA LEU A 256 -22.32 23.71 8.74
C LEU A 256 -23.40 24.12 9.77
N GLN A 257 -24.70 24.03 9.42
CA GLN A 257 -25.80 24.29 10.36
C GLN A 257 -26.04 23.16 11.37
N GLN A 258 -25.41 22.00 11.19
CA GLN A 258 -25.62 20.80 12.00
C GLN A 258 -24.43 20.44 12.88
N ILE A 259 -23.33 21.15 12.75
CA ILE A 259 -22.10 20.93 13.52
C ILE A 259 -21.76 22.17 14.34
N GLU A 260 -20.96 21.97 15.38
CA GLU A 260 -20.51 23.07 16.23
C GLU A 260 -19.65 24.05 15.43
N PRO A 261 -19.93 25.36 15.51
CA PRO A 261 -19.04 26.38 14.98
C PRO A 261 -17.64 26.25 15.62
N ASP A 262 -16.60 26.57 14.88
CA ASP A 262 -15.19 26.47 15.30
C ASP A 262 -14.71 25.02 15.62
N SER A 263 -15.49 23.99 15.25
CA SER A 263 -15.02 22.61 15.30
C SER A 263 -14.08 22.30 14.14
N GLU A 264 -13.28 21.22 14.26
CA GLU A 264 -12.42 20.76 13.16
C GLU A 264 -13.24 20.44 11.90
N GLU A 265 -14.41 19.82 12.09
CA GLU A 265 -15.35 19.51 11.01
C GLU A 265 -15.81 20.77 10.28
N ALA A 266 -16.15 21.84 11.02
CA ALA A 266 -16.55 23.12 10.43
C ALA A 266 -15.41 23.74 9.61
N HIS A 267 -14.22 23.80 10.19
CA HIS A 267 -13.04 24.34 9.52
C HIS A 267 -12.67 23.56 8.24
N GLN A 268 -12.76 22.22 8.26
CA GLN A 268 -12.51 21.41 7.05
C GLN A 268 -13.57 21.67 5.96
N ILE A 269 -14.85 21.84 6.33
CA ILE A 269 -15.91 22.15 5.36
C ILE A 269 -15.70 23.55 4.77
N GLU A 270 -15.31 24.53 5.58
CA GLU A 270 -14.97 25.87 5.11
C GLU A 270 -13.76 25.85 4.14
N ALA A 271 -12.73 25.08 4.47
CA ALA A 271 -11.58 24.87 3.60
C ALA A 271 -11.97 24.20 2.26
N LEU A 272 -12.92 23.25 2.28
CA LEU A 272 -13.50 22.66 1.08
C LEU A 272 -14.24 23.69 0.23
N GLU A 273 -15.02 24.56 0.84
CA GLU A 273 -15.80 25.60 0.14
C GLU A 273 -14.92 26.66 -0.50
N THR A 274 -13.89 27.10 0.22
CA THR A 274 -12.98 28.18 -0.21
C THR A 274 -11.80 27.67 -1.04
N ASN A 275 -11.62 26.36 -1.14
CA ASN A 275 -10.43 25.72 -1.73
C ASN A 275 -9.12 26.25 -1.12
N SER A 276 -9.11 26.42 0.20
CA SER A 276 -7.97 26.87 0.99
C SER A 276 -7.52 25.78 1.96
N TYR A 277 -6.40 26.01 2.64
CA TYR A 277 -6.02 25.11 3.75
C TYR A 277 -6.53 25.65 5.10
N TYR A 278 -6.73 24.71 6.01
CA TYR A 278 -6.93 24.94 7.43
C TYR A 278 -5.75 24.34 8.21
N ILE A 279 -5.36 25.01 9.28
CA ILE A 279 -4.41 24.50 10.27
C ILE A 279 -4.68 25.16 11.60
N ASP A 280 -4.64 24.41 12.71
CA ASP A 280 -4.67 24.97 14.06
C ASP A 280 -3.29 25.56 14.41
N TYR A 281 -3.15 26.86 14.23
CA TYR A 281 -1.91 27.58 14.54
C TYR A 281 -1.54 27.54 16.01
N LYS A 282 -2.50 27.39 16.94
CA LYS A 282 -2.20 27.28 18.37
C LYS A 282 -1.48 25.97 18.66
N ILE A 283 -1.98 24.88 18.13
CA ILE A 283 -1.32 23.57 18.23
C ILE A 283 0.02 23.61 17.48
N LEU A 284 0.03 24.07 16.23
CA LEU A 284 1.22 24.15 15.42
C LEU A 284 2.39 24.85 16.13
N TYR A 285 2.15 26.04 16.70
CA TYR A 285 3.20 26.78 17.39
C TYR A 285 3.59 26.17 18.74
N SER A 286 2.68 25.41 19.40
CA SER A 286 3.05 24.67 20.60
C SER A 286 4.02 23.52 20.34
N LEU A 287 4.02 22.99 19.11
CA LEU A 287 4.90 21.92 18.64
C LEU A 287 6.23 22.46 18.09
N ALA A 288 6.36 23.79 17.91
CA ALA A 288 7.55 24.41 17.36
C ALA A 288 8.82 24.03 18.15
N PRO A 289 9.94 23.78 17.48
CA PRO A 289 11.20 23.42 18.16
C PRO A 289 11.66 24.49 19.14
N GLN A 290 11.89 24.12 20.39
CA GLN A 290 12.38 25.00 21.45
C GLN A 290 13.60 24.38 22.15
N PRO A 291 14.69 25.15 22.38
CA PRO A 291 14.96 26.49 21.85
C PRO A 291 15.10 26.49 20.34
N LYS A 292 15.07 27.68 19.70
CA LYS A 292 15.29 27.80 18.25
C LYS A 292 16.65 27.20 17.88
N PRO A 293 16.70 26.21 16.95
CA PRO A 293 17.94 25.53 16.57
C PRO A 293 18.87 26.47 15.78
N LYS A 294 20.18 26.34 16.00
CA LYS A 294 21.22 27.11 15.28
C LYS A 294 21.62 26.46 13.97
N SER A 295 21.40 25.14 13.85
CA SER A 295 21.69 24.40 12.64
C SER A 295 20.56 23.43 12.34
N ILE A 296 20.10 23.40 11.10
CA ILE A 296 18.96 22.60 10.63
C ILE A 296 19.40 21.81 9.42
N ALA A 297 19.04 20.52 9.40
CA ALA A 297 19.12 19.70 8.21
C ALA A 297 17.70 19.36 7.71
N TYR A 298 17.46 19.50 6.43
CA TYR A 298 16.29 18.99 5.74
C TYR A 298 16.65 17.64 5.12
N LEU A 299 15.88 16.60 5.46
CA LEU A 299 16.14 15.23 5.07
C LEU A 299 14.96 14.62 4.34
N ASN A 300 15.22 14.06 3.17
CA ASN A 300 14.29 13.17 2.50
C ASN A 300 14.95 11.82 2.21
N LEU A 301 14.17 10.73 2.37
CA LEU A 301 14.63 9.35 2.21
C LEU A 301 13.85 8.64 1.13
N LEU A 302 14.53 7.85 0.32
CA LEU A 302 13.95 6.84 -0.53
C LEU A 302 14.11 5.47 0.12
N LEU A 303 12.98 4.88 0.53
CA LEU A 303 12.93 3.59 1.23
C LEU A 303 12.47 2.48 0.27
N TYR A 304 13.14 1.34 0.34
CA TYR A 304 12.80 0.11 -0.36
C TYR A 304 12.35 -0.96 0.64
N ARG A 305 11.27 -1.68 0.32
CA ARG A 305 10.63 -2.68 1.20
C ARG A 305 10.27 -3.93 0.41
N PRO A 306 11.23 -4.81 0.10
CA PRO A 306 10.95 -6.04 -0.62
C PRO A 306 10.10 -6.99 0.23
N ALA A 307 9.13 -7.66 -0.38
CA ALA A 307 8.31 -8.66 0.29
C ALA A 307 9.15 -9.87 0.72
N VAL A 308 10.09 -10.27 -0.14
CA VAL A 308 11.07 -11.33 0.13
C VAL A 308 12.42 -10.66 0.40
N PRO A 309 13.09 -10.96 1.52
CA PRO A 309 14.37 -10.33 1.83
C PRO A 309 15.45 -10.70 0.79
N GLU A 310 16.08 -9.68 0.22
CA GLU A 310 17.11 -9.83 -0.82
C GLU A 310 18.51 -9.92 -0.23
N LEU A 311 18.77 -9.21 0.87
CA LEU A 311 20.08 -9.04 1.47
C LEU A 311 20.22 -9.82 2.79
N GLU A 312 21.46 -10.22 3.10
CA GLU A 312 21.80 -10.93 4.34
C GLU A 312 21.39 -10.10 5.57
N GLY A 313 20.77 -10.79 6.54
CA GLY A 313 20.33 -10.20 7.80
C GLY A 313 19.04 -9.39 7.69
N THR A 314 18.40 -9.32 6.50
CA THR A 314 17.11 -8.61 6.33
C THR A 314 15.90 -9.53 6.47
N ARG A 315 14.74 -8.92 6.73
CA ARG A 315 13.45 -9.59 6.96
C ARG A 315 12.43 -9.23 5.87
N PRO A 316 11.34 -9.99 5.71
CA PRO A 316 10.23 -9.60 4.85
C PRO A 316 9.72 -8.20 5.17
N TYR A 317 9.59 -7.36 4.15
CA TYR A 317 9.16 -5.96 4.25
C TYR A 317 10.02 -5.08 5.15
N GLU A 318 11.27 -5.46 5.40
CA GLU A 318 12.20 -4.57 6.09
C GLU A 318 12.52 -3.35 5.23
N GLU A 319 12.55 -2.19 5.89
CA GLU A 319 12.85 -0.93 5.21
C GLU A 319 14.36 -0.75 5.08
N MET A 320 14.81 -0.53 3.85
CA MET A 320 16.19 -0.23 3.51
C MET A 320 16.27 1.18 2.91
N ILE A 321 17.27 1.95 3.28
CA ILE A 321 17.52 3.27 2.68
C ILE A 321 18.28 3.05 1.37
N LEU A 322 17.63 3.29 0.24
CA LEU A 322 18.27 3.21 -1.08
C LEU A 322 18.89 4.54 -1.51
N ALA A 323 18.35 5.65 -1.03
CA ALA A 323 18.88 6.97 -1.28
C ALA A 323 18.42 7.96 -0.21
N PHE A 324 19.16 9.05 -0.05
CA PHE A 324 18.71 10.20 0.71
C PHE A 324 19.22 11.50 0.10
N ALA A 325 18.44 12.58 0.32
CA ALA A 325 18.83 13.95 0.04
C ALA A 325 18.91 14.72 1.36
N LEU A 326 19.98 15.47 1.53
CA LEU A 326 20.27 16.26 2.74
C LEU A 326 20.66 17.68 2.35
N GLN A 327 19.97 18.68 2.88
CA GLN A 327 20.29 20.09 2.73
C GLN A 327 20.43 20.73 4.10
N GLY A 328 21.56 21.43 4.34
CA GLY A 328 21.86 22.07 5.62
C GLY A 328 21.65 23.57 5.60
N GLU A 329 21.23 24.13 6.76
CA GLU A 329 21.21 25.56 7.05
C GLU A 329 21.91 25.84 8.39
N HIS A 330 22.74 26.88 8.43
CA HIS A 330 23.41 27.35 9.64
C HIS A 330 23.11 28.84 9.86
N GLU A 331 23.01 29.28 11.10
CA GLU A 331 22.68 30.68 11.47
C GLU A 331 23.76 31.70 11.04
N HIS A 332 25.00 31.23 10.75
CA HIS A 332 26.08 32.03 10.16
C HIS A 332 26.64 31.30 8.95
N ASP A 333 26.81 32.01 7.83
CA ASP A 333 27.47 31.59 6.58
C ASP A 333 28.95 31.22 6.79
N ALA A 334 29.25 30.24 7.62
CA ALA A 334 30.53 29.56 7.58
C ALA A 334 30.42 28.53 6.46
N ALA A 335 31.08 28.81 5.33
CA ALA A 335 31.24 27.88 4.25
C ALA A 335 31.59 26.50 4.82
N ILE A 336 30.63 25.58 4.81
CA ILE A 336 30.94 24.18 5.08
C ILE A 336 31.97 23.81 4.03
N ASP A 337 33.12 23.27 4.49
CA ASP A 337 34.13 22.73 3.61
C ASP A 337 33.45 21.75 2.63
N SER A 338 33.27 22.22 1.41
CA SER A 338 32.53 21.53 0.34
C SER A 338 33.35 20.40 -0.29
N THR A 339 34.41 19.96 0.39
CA THR A 339 35.17 18.78 -0.04
C THR A 339 34.38 17.53 0.38
N PRO A 340 33.68 16.85 -0.56
CA PRO A 340 33.06 15.58 -0.26
C PRO A 340 34.13 14.57 0.10
N PRO A 341 33.91 13.72 1.12
CA PRO A 341 34.78 12.57 1.31
C PRO A 341 34.74 11.77 0.01
N THR A 342 35.95 11.43 -0.50
CA THR A 342 36.09 10.57 -1.67
C THR A 342 35.63 9.15 -1.31
N CYS A 343 34.34 8.92 -1.35
CA CYS A 343 33.78 7.58 -1.31
C CYS A 343 33.75 7.02 -2.73
N PRO A 344 34.06 5.75 -2.98
CA PRO A 344 33.93 5.12 -4.27
C PRO A 344 32.46 4.79 -4.58
N GLY A 345 31.68 5.79 -4.88
CA GLY A 345 30.29 5.79 -5.28
C GLY A 345 29.95 7.21 -5.71
N ARG A 346 29.09 7.38 -6.70
CA ARG A 346 28.67 8.69 -7.20
C ARG A 346 27.98 9.50 -6.09
N ASN A 347 28.79 10.24 -5.31
CA ASN A 347 28.33 11.22 -4.33
C ASN A 347 28.47 12.59 -5.00
N ASP A 348 27.39 13.13 -5.52
CA ASP A 348 27.42 14.43 -6.19
C ASP A 348 26.68 15.46 -5.34
N MET A 349 27.33 16.62 -5.11
CA MET A 349 26.61 17.84 -4.70
C MET A 349 25.75 18.26 -5.86
N ALA A 350 24.43 18.32 -5.67
CA ALA A 350 23.57 18.98 -6.62
C ALA A 350 23.92 20.48 -6.69
N ALA A 351 23.61 21.11 -7.82
CA ALA A 351 23.92 22.53 -8.08
C ALA A 351 23.38 23.49 -6.99
N ASP A 352 22.42 23.03 -6.17
CA ASP A 352 21.69 23.83 -5.17
C ASP A 352 22.16 23.57 -3.72
N GLY A 353 23.36 22.98 -3.53
CA GLY A 353 23.90 22.72 -2.18
C GLY A 353 23.21 21.54 -1.45
N CYS A 354 22.45 20.72 -2.15
CA CYS A 354 21.87 19.51 -1.62
C CYS A 354 22.82 18.33 -1.82
N PHE A 355 23.13 17.60 -0.74
CA PHE A 355 23.89 16.37 -0.81
C PHE A 355 22.95 15.20 -1.11
N VAL A 356 23.28 14.37 -2.13
CA VAL A 356 22.53 13.17 -2.47
C VAL A 356 23.44 11.96 -2.41
N TRP A 357 22.96 10.90 -1.76
CA TRP A 357 23.59 9.58 -1.75
C TRP A 357 22.59 8.54 -2.22
N ASP A 358 23.04 7.54 -2.97
CA ASP A 358 22.24 6.38 -3.37
C ASP A 358 23.08 5.10 -3.55
N CYS A 359 22.37 3.97 -3.57
CA CYS A 359 22.90 2.65 -3.87
C CYS A 359 21.99 1.89 -4.87
N PHE A 360 21.45 2.59 -5.86
CA PHE A 360 20.53 2.02 -6.84
C PHE A 360 21.16 0.89 -7.66
N ASP A 361 22.46 0.96 -7.90
CA ASP A 361 23.22 -0.04 -8.64
C ASP A 361 23.65 -1.25 -7.79
N ASP A 362 23.71 -1.07 -6.46
CA ASP A 362 24.10 -2.13 -5.52
C ASP A 362 23.40 -1.93 -4.17
N HIS A 363 22.24 -2.57 -3.99
CA HIS A 363 21.46 -2.51 -2.77
C HIS A 363 22.20 -3.04 -1.54
N SER A 364 23.27 -3.86 -1.70
CA SER A 364 24.04 -4.37 -0.57
C SER A 364 24.71 -3.25 0.26
N ARG A 365 24.87 -2.09 -0.33
CA ARG A 365 25.46 -0.89 0.27
C ARG A 365 24.50 -0.09 1.16
N TRP A 366 23.25 -0.50 1.31
CA TRP A 366 22.25 0.24 2.10
C TRP A 366 22.66 0.54 3.55
N LYS A 367 23.52 -0.31 4.14
CA LYS A 367 24.07 -0.05 5.49
C LYS A 367 25.07 1.12 5.50
N GLU A 368 25.80 1.33 4.39
CA GLU A 368 26.68 2.50 4.24
C GLU A 368 25.88 3.83 4.29
N ALA A 369 24.64 3.81 3.75
CA ALA A 369 23.73 4.95 3.84
C ALA A 369 23.49 5.38 5.28
N ILE A 370 23.34 4.41 6.16
CA ILE A 370 23.01 4.63 7.55
C ILE A 370 24.20 5.27 8.27
N ASP A 371 25.39 4.69 8.13
CA ASP A 371 26.62 5.21 8.77
C ASP A 371 26.91 6.64 8.28
N LEU A 372 26.82 6.87 6.96
CA LEU A 372 27.02 8.18 6.36
C LEU A 372 25.96 9.19 6.80
N LEU A 373 24.69 8.76 6.88
CA LEU A 373 23.59 9.62 7.31
C LEU A 373 23.78 10.08 8.75
N ILE A 374 24.21 9.17 9.65
CA ILE A 374 24.49 9.52 11.05
C ILE A 374 25.66 10.51 11.14
N GLU A 375 26.75 10.25 10.42
CA GLU A 375 27.88 11.16 10.37
C GLU A 375 27.42 12.56 9.96
N LYS A 376 26.70 12.67 8.84
CA LYS A 376 26.21 13.95 8.31
C LYS A 376 25.26 14.65 9.27
N LEU A 377 24.29 13.92 9.84
CA LEU A 377 23.28 14.48 10.74
C LEU A 377 23.89 14.94 12.08
N SER A 378 25.03 14.40 12.51
CA SER A 378 25.70 14.78 13.75
C SER A 378 26.15 16.25 13.79
N HIS A 379 26.22 16.92 12.65
CA HIS A 379 26.58 18.34 12.52
C HIS A 379 25.40 19.31 12.72
N TYR A 380 24.20 18.81 12.95
CA TYR A 380 23.00 19.62 13.07
C TYR A 380 22.31 19.42 14.43
N GLU A 381 21.64 20.46 14.90
CA GLU A 381 20.83 20.41 16.14
C GLU A 381 19.42 19.86 15.87
N LEU A 382 18.90 20.11 14.68
CA LEU A 382 17.55 19.73 14.27
C LEU A 382 17.54 19.11 12.87
N VAL A 383 16.85 17.98 12.74
CA VAL A 383 16.60 17.31 11.46
C VAL A 383 15.12 17.40 11.14
N ILE A 384 14.78 18.08 10.05
CA ILE A 384 13.41 18.20 9.54
C ILE A 384 13.20 17.14 8.48
N CYS A 385 12.15 16.35 8.63
CA CYS A 385 11.75 15.36 7.63
C CYS A 385 10.24 15.38 7.41
N PHE A 386 9.79 14.70 6.37
CA PHE A 386 8.38 14.43 6.12
C PHE A 386 8.22 12.95 5.78
N THR A 387 7.78 12.15 6.73
CA THR A 387 7.55 10.73 6.51
C THR A 387 6.34 10.25 7.32
N PRO A 388 5.40 9.49 6.71
CA PRO A 388 4.30 8.86 7.42
C PRO A 388 4.76 7.73 8.35
N GLN A 389 6.03 7.39 8.32
CA GLN A 389 6.68 6.41 9.17
C GLN A 389 7.59 7.12 10.14
N ASN A 390 7.67 6.63 11.37
CA ASN A 390 8.56 7.22 12.34
C ASN A 390 10.03 6.98 11.93
N LEU A 391 10.70 8.02 11.40
CA LEU A 391 12.09 7.98 10.99
C LEU A 391 12.99 7.50 12.13
N SER A 392 12.69 7.92 13.36
CA SER A 392 13.41 7.45 14.56
C SER A 392 13.29 5.93 14.69
N THR A 393 12.14 5.33 14.40
CA THR A 393 11.96 3.88 14.46
C THR A 393 12.76 3.17 13.36
N THR A 394 12.82 3.72 12.16
CA THR A 394 13.61 3.16 11.06
C THR A 394 15.11 3.23 11.38
N LEU A 395 15.58 4.37 11.86
CA LEU A 395 16.97 4.52 12.30
C LEU A 395 17.29 3.73 13.57
N LEU A 396 16.33 3.62 14.54
CA LEU A 396 16.50 2.87 15.80
C LEU A 396 16.54 1.36 15.59
N ARG A 397 15.81 0.82 14.63
CA ARG A 397 15.82 -0.62 14.32
C ARG A 397 17.19 -1.13 13.86
N HIS A 398 18.04 -0.24 13.36
CA HIS A 398 19.37 -0.58 12.87
C HIS A 398 20.47 -0.43 13.93
N ASP A 399 20.13 -0.51 15.23
CA ASP A 399 21.07 -0.37 16.38
C ASP A 399 21.84 0.94 16.46
N ILE A 400 21.46 1.94 15.66
CA ILE A 400 22.22 3.15 15.42
C ILE A 400 22.05 4.15 16.55
N ILE A 401 20.84 4.23 17.11
CA ILE A 401 20.51 5.20 18.17
C ILE A 401 20.71 4.60 19.57
N GLN A 402 20.67 3.28 19.72
CA GLN A 402 20.83 2.65 21.04
C GLN A 402 22.19 2.85 21.68
N ASN A 403 23.23 3.12 20.89
CA ASN A 403 24.64 3.24 21.39
C ASN A 403 25.23 4.65 21.29
N GLN A 404 24.54 5.64 20.73
CA GLN A 404 25.04 7.01 20.62
C GLN A 404 24.05 7.99 21.22
N THR A 405 24.56 8.90 22.08
CA THR A 405 23.86 10.13 22.46
C THR A 405 23.78 10.98 21.20
N VAL A 406 22.69 10.83 20.42
CA VAL A 406 22.52 11.59 19.18
C VAL A 406 22.29 13.05 19.55
N GLY A 407 23.16 13.93 19.07
CA GLY A 407 23.15 15.36 19.40
C GLY A 407 22.01 16.15 18.70
N TYR A 408 21.21 15.50 17.85
CA TYR A 408 20.14 16.16 17.10
C TYR A 408 18.74 15.68 17.51
N LYS A 409 17.74 16.52 17.29
CA LYS A 409 16.32 16.18 17.41
C LYS A 409 15.73 15.96 16.02
N VAL A 410 14.83 15.00 15.88
CA VAL A 410 14.05 14.80 14.66
C VAL A 410 12.71 15.51 14.79
N PHE A 411 12.35 16.31 13.78
CA PHE A 411 11.10 17.03 13.67
C PHE A 411 10.36 16.57 12.41
N ASN A 412 9.39 15.70 12.59
CA ASN A 412 8.64 15.13 11.48
C ASN A 412 7.45 16.02 11.12
N LEU A 413 7.55 16.77 10.03
CA LEU A 413 6.50 17.65 9.56
C LEU A 413 5.19 16.91 9.25
N PHE A 414 5.24 15.64 8.85
CA PHE A 414 4.03 14.85 8.63
C PHE A 414 3.22 14.70 9.92
N GLU A 415 3.86 14.31 11.02
CA GLU A 415 3.21 14.17 12.33
C GLU A 415 2.72 15.52 12.87
N VAL A 416 3.56 16.55 12.77
CA VAL A 416 3.24 17.91 13.23
C VAL A 416 2.03 18.49 12.49
N LEU A 417 1.97 18.32 11.18
CA LEU A 417 0.83 18.81 10.39
C LEU A 417 -0.46 18.01 10.69
N GLN A 418 -0.34 16.70 10.95
CA GLN A 418 -1.49 15.90 11.38
C GLN A 418 -2.00 16.34 12.77
N GLU A 419 -1.10 16.53 13.74
CA GLU A 419 -1.46 16.96 15.09
C GLU A 419 -2.04 18.38 15.12
N ALA A 420 -1.56 19.26 14.22
CA ALA A 420 -2.12 20.59 14.02
C ALA A 420 -3.36 20.62 13.10
N HIS A 421 -3.98 19.49 12.85
CA HIS A 421 -5.21 19.36 12.04
C HIS A 421 -5.11 19.99 10.64
N PHE A 422 -3.92 19.89 9.99
CA PHE A 422 -3.74 20.44 8.65
C PHE A 422 -4.67 19.76 7.65
N TYR A 423 -5.48 20.55 6.96
CA TYR A 423 -6.39 20.07 5.95
C TYR A 423 -6.39 20.98 4.71
N HIS A 424 -6.49 20.37 3.53
CA HIS A 424 -6.76 21.02 2.24
C HIS A 424 -7.50 20.05 1.32
N PRO A 425 -8.38 20.50 0.40
CA PRO A 425 -9.11 19.59 -0.49
C PRO A 425 -8.23 18.66 -1.34
N SER A 426 -6.97 18.99 -1.58
CA SER A 426 -6.02 18.11 -2.28
C SER A 426 -5.59 16.89 -1.49
N ILE A 427 -5.64 16.94 -0.14
CA ILE A 427 -5.14 15.87 0.74
C ILE A 427 -6.21 14.85 1.17
N LYS A 428 -7.45 14.97 0.69
CA LYS A 428 -8.57 14.06 1.03
C LYS A 428 -8.29 12.56 0.84
N ARG A 429 -7.23 12.20 0.13
CA ARG A 429 -6.75 10.81 -0.03
C ARG A 429 -5.50 10.50 0.79
N GLY A 430 -5.21 11.32 1.79
CA GLY A 430 -4.02 11.25 2.64
C GLY A 430 -3.00 12.34 2.33
N LEU A 431 -2.24 12.70 3.36
CA LEU A 431 -1.18 13.70 3.29
C LEU A 431 0.06 13.10 2.62
N THR A 432 0.51 13.70 1.51
CA THR A 432 1.76 13.38 0.81
C THR A 432 2.49 14.68 0.48
N LEU A 433 3.80 14.65 0.26
CA LEU A 433 4.57 15.85 -0.11
C LEU A 433 4.01 16.54 -1.35
N GLN A 434 3.65 15.80 -2.38
CA GLN A 434 3.05 16.33 -3.59
C GLN A 434 1.72 17.05 -3.33
N ARG A 435 0.86 16.47 -2.49
CA ARG A 435 -0.43 17.09 -2.13
C ARG A 435 -0.23 18.30 -1.23
N LEU A 436 0.79 18.24 -0.37
CA LEU A 436 1.20 19.36 0.47
C LEU A 436 1.72 20.53 -0.39
N GLU A 437 2.54 20.25 -1.39
CA GLU A 437 3.00 21.25 -2.36
C GLU A 437 1.82 21.91 -3.08
N THR A 438 0.88 21.10 -3.58
CA THR A 438 -0.34 21.62 -4.20
C THR A 438 -1.16 22.50 -3.26
N ALA A 439 -1.27 22.08 -1.97
CA ALA A 439 -2.04 22.79 -0.96
C ALA A 439 -1.44 24.16 -0.59
N LEU A 440 -0.11 24.22 -0.44
CA LEU A 440 0.60 25.40 0.08
C LEU A 440 1.12 26.33 -1.01
N PHE A 441 1.56 25.77 -2.14
CA PHE A 441 2.31 26.51 -3.16
C PHE A 441 1.63 26.55 -4.54
N ASN A 442 0.47 25.89 -4.68
CA ASN A 442 -0.27 25.76 -5.95
C ASN A 442 0.57 25.17 -7.10
N ASP A 443 1.66 24.51 -6.81
CA ASP A 443 2.50 23.86 -7.80
C ASP A 443 2.11 22.39 -7.93
N VAL A 444 1.93 21.91 -9.16
CA VAL A 444 1.54 20.52 -9.44
C VAL A 444 2.71 19.84 -10.14
N LYS A 445 3.70 19.43 -9.38
CA LYS A 445 4.75 18.55 -9.89
C LYS A 445 4.33 17.09 -9.69
N LEU A 446 4.51 16.27 -10.72
CA LEU A 446 4.15 14.85 -10.71
C LEU A 446 5.35 14.01 -10.28
N PHE A 447 5.45 13.70 -8.98
CA PHE A 447 6.51 12.85 -8.43
C PHE A 447 6.12 11.36 -8.26
N GLU A 448 4.94 10.97 -8.74
CA GLU A 448 4.35 9.65 -8.43
C GLU A 448 5.17 8.45 -8.93
N HIS A 449 6.24 8.66 -9.71
CA HIS A 449 6.77 7.56 -10.53
C HIS A 449 8.09 6.96 -10.04
N SER A 450 8.96 7.74 -9.40
CA SER A 450 10.31 7.27 -9.13
C SER A 450 10.40 6.22 -8.03
N ARG A 451 9.67 6.39 -6.92
CA ARG A 451 9.72 5.44 -5.79
C ARG A 451 9.25 4.04 -6.16
N ILE A 452 8.29 3.96 -7.09
CA ILE A 452 7.61 2.72 -7.46
C ILE A 452 8.26 2.08 -8.68
N LEU A 453 8.84 2.89 -9.55
CA LEU A 453 9.66 2.40 -10.67
C LEU A 453 10.86 1.61 -10.18
N LEU A 454 11.47 2.00 -9.07
CA LEU A 454 12.57 1.24 -8.45
C LEU A 454 12.12 -0.11 -7.86
N GLU A 455 10.86 -0.22 -7.44
CA GLU A 455 10.27 -1.50 -7.00
C GLU A 455 9.86 -2.41 -8.17
N ALA A 456 9.58 -1.83 -9.34
CA ALA A 456 8.94 -2.53 -10.45
C ALA A 456 9.85 -2.82 -11.65
N THR A 457 10.97 -2.10 -11.80
CA THR A 457 11.84 -2.23 -12.98
C THR A 457 13.32 -2.27 -12.59
N SER A 458 13.97 -3.32 -12.99
CA SER A 458 15.40 -3.51 -12.83
C SER A 458 16.22 -2.54 -13.70
N ASN A 459 17.21 -1.87 -13.09
CA ASN A 459 18.45 -1.39 -13.73
C ASN A 459 18.36 -0.40 -14.92
N ASP A 460 17.42 0.56 -14.91
CA ASP A 460 17.40 1.63 -15.88
C ASP A 460 18.05 2.91 -15.32
N LEU A 461 19.18 3.35 -15.91
CA LEU A 461 19.91 4.56 -15.52
C LEU A 461 19.07 5.85 -15.57
N LEU A 462 18.10 5.93 -16.50
CA LEU A 462 17.18 7.07 -16.59
C LEU A 462 16.26 7.12 -15.40
N SER A 463 15.77 5.97 -14.92
CA SER A 463 14.94 5.87 -13.70
C SER A 463 15.71 6.30 -12.46
N TYR A 464 17.00 5.99 -12.37
CA TYR A 464 17.84 6.41 -11.24
C TYR A 464 18.10 7.93 -11.22
N GLN A 465 18.35 8.51 -12.39
CA GLN A 465 18.50 9.97 -12.50
C GLN A 465 17.21 10.69 -12.10
N GLN A 466 16.06 10.24 -12.59
CA GLN A 466 14.76 10.80 -12.22
C GLN A 466 14.49 10.67 -10.72
N ALA A 467 14.80 9.51 -10.12
CA ALA A 467 14.64 9.29 -8.69
C ALA A 467 15.47 10.26 -7.84
N ARG A 468 16.69 10.59 -8.29
CA ARG A 468 17.53 11.60 -7.62
C ARG A 468 16.93 13.01 -7.73
N GLU A 469 16.49 13.41 -8.92
CA GLU A 469 15.86 14.71 -9.15
C GLU A 469 14.58 14.87 -8.31
N ASP A 470 13.75 13.83 -8.27
CA ASP A 470 12.54 13.81 -7.45
C ASP A 470 12.87 13.93 -5.95
N LEU A 471 13.89 13.21 -5.49
CA LEU A 471 14.32 13.21 -4.09
C LEU A 471 14.81 14.60 -3.66
N ILE A 472 15.56 15.31 -4.51
CA ILE A 472 16.01 16.70 -4.29
C ILE A 472 14.79 17.62 -4.20
N THR A 473 13.90 17.54 -5.18
CA THR A 473 12.70 18.38 -5.24
C THR A 473 11.78 18.16 -4.05
N GLU A 474 11.58 16.91 -3.63
CA GLU A 474 10.83 16.58 -2.41
C GLU A 474 11.49 17.17 -1.16
N ASN A 475 12.82 17.18 -1.09
CA ASN A 475 13.56 17.79 0.02
C ASN A 475 13.38 19.32 0.09
N GLU A 476 13.34 19.98 -1.07
CA GLU A 476 13.02 21.42 -1.16
C GLU A 476 11.60 21.73 -0.63
N ILE A 477 10.60 20.86 -0.90
CA ILE A 477 9.24 21.03 -0.38
C ILE A 477 9.23 20.94 1.13
N VAL A 478 10.01 20.03 1.71
CA VAL A 478 10.17 19.91 3.17
C VAL A 478 10.75 21.21 3.74
N ALA A 479 11.81 21.74 3.14
CA ALA A 479 12.44 22.98 3.56
C ALA A 479 11.51 24.19 3.47
N LYS A 480 10.84 24.37 2.31
CA LYS A 480 9.88 25.45 2.08
C LYS A 480 8.71 25.38 3.06
N THR A 481 8.19 24.19 3.34
CA THR A 481 7.07 23.99 4.30
C THR A 481 7.49 24.38 5.71
N TYR A 482 8.65 23.93 6.16
CA TYR A 482 9.17 24.31 7.48
C TYR A 482 9.40 25.83 7.59
N GLN A 483 9.99 26.43 6.57
CA GLN A 483 10.22 27.87 6.52
C GLN A 483 8.91 28.66 6.58
N LEU A 484 7.87 28.21 5.85
CA LEU A 484 6.57 28.87 5.84
C LEU A 484 5.92 28.92 7.23
N PHE A 485 6.04 27.86 8.02
CA PHE A 485 5.30 27.74 9.27
C PHE A 485 6.13 28.12 10.53
N PHE A 486 7.46 28.05 10.48
CA PHE A 486 8.32 28.14 11.67
C PHE A 486 9.45 29.20 11.55
N LYS A 487 9.64 29.81 10.40
CA LYS A 487 10.56 30.95 10.18
C LYS A 487 9.82 32.24 9.80
#